data_fe34b5f50493152c2ff8d0623fe39e44
#
_entry.id   fe34b5f50493152c2ff8d0623fe39e44
#
_cell.length_a   1.000
_cell.length_b   1.000
_cell.length_c   1.000
_cell.angle_alpha   90.00
_cell.angle_beta   90.00
_cell.angle_gamma   90.00
#
_symmetry.space_group_name_H-M   'P 1'
#
loop_
_entity.id
_entity.type
_entity.pdbx_description
1 polymer ?
#
loop_
_entity_poly.entity_id
_entity_poly.type
_entity_poly.pdbx_seq_one_letter_code
_entity_poly.pdbx_strand_id
1 'polypeptide(L)'
;MGNKGNFRKKEEKNNNYIIAEIYVKKNDINKDMRIINTFEEWKRINDFEDKEDDYLYENEKEIKENCTIKINNKFTPFNYLYKFNKEGKFIIEYSFKKNINNLSYIFCKCNSLINIDLSNFNTQNVTNMSHMFYKCNSLINIDLSNFNTQNVTNISHMFSSCNSLTNIDLSNFNTQNVIDMSHMFYECNSLTNIDLSNFNTENVTNMSNMFSRCNSLTNIDLSNFNTENVTNMSYMFYDCNSLTNIDLSNFNTQNITNMSNMFSGCNSLININLSNFNTKNVNNMSYMFYKCNILINIDLSNFNTQNVTNMSHMFSSCNSLANIDLSNFNTENVTNMSHMFSSCNSLTNIDLSNFNSENVTNMSHMFYKCNSLTNIDLSNFNTQNVIDMSNMFSDCFSLTNIDLSNFIAQNVSYIFGMFSWCISLTNIDLSNFNTQNVTNMSHMFYKCNSLINIDLSNFNTENVTNMSYMFSNCNSLTNIDLSNFNTENVNNMIHMFYECNSLINKDLSNFNTENVIDMNDMF
;
A
#
# COMPACT_ATOMS: atom_id res chain seq x y z
N MET A 1 72.39 -25.08 -36.53
CA MET A 1 71.38 -24.18 -37.12
C MET A 1 70.08 -24.41 -36.39
N GLY A 2 69.79 -23.57 -35.43
CA GLY A 2 68.61 -23.70 -34.54
C GLY A 2 67.36 -23.05 -35.13
N ASN A 3 66.35 -23.85 -35.21
CA ASN A 3 65.00 -23.33 -35.60
C ASN A 3 64.25 -22.87 -34.33
N LYS A 4 64.16 -21.57 -34.10
CA LYS A 4 63.34 -21.00 -33.07
C LYS A 4 61.87 -20.99 -33.54
N GLY A 5 61.13 -21.99 -33.08
CA GLY A 5 59.68 -21.99 -33.25
C GLY A 5 58.99 -20.82 -32.47
N ASN A 6 58.45 -19.88 -33.21
CA ASN A 6 57.57 -18.87 -32.67
C ASN A 6 56.27 -19.55 -32.23
N PHE A 7 56.13 -19.82 -30.94
CA PHE A 7 54.81 -20.07 -30.34
C PHE A 7 54.07 -18.74 -30.28
N ARG A 8 53.24 -18.45 -31.27
CA ARG A 8 52.12 -17.52 -31.11
C ARG A 8 51.21 -18.13 -30.05
N LYS A 9 51.20 -17.58 -28.84
CA LYS A 9 50.11 -17.82 -27.90
C LYS A 9 48.81 -17.47 -28.64
N LYS A 10 47.98 -18.49 -28.91
CA LYS A 10 46.57 -18.26 -29.21
C LYS A 10 46.04 -17.48 -28.01
N GLU A 11 45.61 -16.24 -28.22
CA GLU A 11 44.75 -15.56 -27.27
C GLU A 11 43.52 -16.47 -27.09
N GLU A 12 43.39 -17.11 -25.95
CA GLU A 12 42.13 -17.75 -25.56
C GLU A 12 41.08 -16.66 -25.63
N LYS A 13 40.10 -16.82 -26.52
CA LYS A 13 38.92 -15.94 -26.55
C LYS A 13 38.26 -16.04 -25.18
N ASN A 14 38.38 -15.00 -24.39
CA ASN A 14 37.68 -14.88 -23.13
C ASN A 14 36.20 -14.86 -23.45
N ASN A 15 35.49 -15.95 -23.18
CA ASN A 15 34.05 -16.11 -23.46
C ASN A 15 33.18 -15.58 -22.32
N ASN A 16 33.69 -14.72 -21.45
CA ASN A 16 32.97 -14.15 -20.32
C ASN A 16 32.74 -12.66 -20.56
N TYR A 17 31.63 -12.33 -21.25
CA TYR A 17 31.32 -10.97 -21.62
C TYR A 17 29.80 -10.73 -21.66
N ILE A 18 29.40 -9.45 -21.52
CA ILE A 18 28.05 -8.93 -21.63
C ILE A 18 27.99 -7.96 -22.79
N ILE A 19 26.96 -8.04 -23.62
CA ILE A 19 26.67 -7.06 -24.68
C ILE A 19 25.46 -6.23 -24.29
N ALA A 20 25.62 -4.92 -24.19
CA ALA A 20 24.54 -3.98 -23.92
C ALA A 20 24.30 -3.06 -25.11
N GLU A 21 23.05 -2.80 -25.44
CA GLU A 21 22.64 -1.78 -26.40
C GLU A 21 21.99 -0.63 -25.65
N ILE A 22 22.51 0.56 -25.87
CA ILE A 22 21.95 1.78 -25.32
C ILE A 22 21.44 2.70 -26.42
N TYR A 23 20.45 3.55 -26.11
CA TYR A 23 19.98 4.58 -27.02
C TYR A 23 20.23 5.98 -26.44
N VAL A 24 20.97 6.78 -27.20
CA VAL A 24 21.26 8.18 -26.88
C VAL A 24 20.22 9.06 -27.57
N LYS A 25 19.38 9.74 -26.80
CA LYS A 25 18.41 10.70 -27.32
C LYS A 25 19.09 12.01 -27.70
N LYS A 26 18.52 12.76 -28.63
CA LYS A 26 19.04 14.08 -29.06
C LYS A 26 19.38 15.00 -27.89
N ASN A 27 18.53 15.01 -26.87
CA ASN A 27 18.70 15.86 -25.67
C ASN A 27 19.79 15.37 -24.71
N ASP A 28 20.32 14.16 -24.91
CA ASP A 28 21.33 13.53 -24.03
C ASP A 28 22.74 13.54 -24.65
N ILE A 29 22.87 14.11 -25.86
CA ILE A 29 24.17 14.29 -26.53
C ILE A 29 25.07 15.15 -25.64
N ASN A 30 26.32 14.68 -25.45
CA ASN A 30 27.36 15.29 -24.62
C ASN A 30 27.01 15.43 -23.12
N LYS A 31 25.96 14.75 -22.65
CA LYS A 31 25.68 14.60 -21.21
C LYS A 31 26.32 13.35 -20.66
N ASP A 32 26.56 13.36 -19.36
CA ASP A 32 27.02 12.18 -18.63
C ASP A 32 25.88 11.14 -18.55
N MET A 33 26.06 10.00 -19.19
CA MET A 33 25.13 8.88 -19.20
C MET A 33 25.74 7.69 -18.48
N ARG A 34 24.98 7.09 -17.57
CA ARG A 34 25.42 5.90 -16.83
C ARG A 34 25.42 4.68 -17.75
N ILE A 35 26.56 4.00 -17.78
CA ILE A 35 26.77 2.79 -18.59
C ILE A 35 27.00 1.55 -17.72
N ILE A 36 27.54 1.70 -16.51
CA ILE A 36 27.75 0.66 -15.51
C ILE A 36 27.63 1.26 -14.11
N ASN A 37 27.46 0.44 -13.08
CA ASN A 37 27.41 0.88 -11.70
C ASN A 37 28.07 -0.15 -10.76
N THR A 38 28.17 0.17 -9.49
CA THR A 38 28.50 -0.69 -8.37
C THR A 38 27.74 -0.24 -7.14
N PHE A 39 27.69 -1.04 -6.10
CA PHE A 39 27.01 -0.64 -4.86
C PHE A 39 27.64 0.62 -4.26
N GLU A 40 28.98 0.68 -4.18
CA GLU A 40 29.71 1.79 -3.57
C GLU A 40 29.55 3.10 -4.36
N GLU A 41 29.50 3.01 -5.72
CA GLU A 41 29.20 4.18 -6.55
C GLU A 41 27.74 4.61 -6.37
N TRP A 42 26.79 3.66 -6.31
CA TRP A 42 25.39 3.97 -6.03
C TRP A 42 25.23 4.66 -4.67
N LYS A 43 25.95 4.19 -3.66
CA LYS A 43 25.94 4.73 -2.32
C LYS A 43 26.46 6.17 -2.29
N ARG A 44 27.61 6.43 -2.95
CA ARG A 44 28.19 7.79 -3.06
C ARG A 44 27.23 8.80 -3.69
N ILE A 45 26.51 8.44 -4.75
CA ILE A 45 25.62 9.38 -5.46
C ILE A 45 24.27 9.58 -4.77
N ASN A 46 23.93 8.80 -3.76
CA ASN A 46 22.67 8.93 -3.02
C ASN A 46 22.89 9.38 -1.56
N ASP A 47 24.12 9.73 -1.17
CA ASP A 47 24.53 10.15 0.18
C ASP A 47 24.02 9.17 1.27
N PHE A 48 24.15 7.88 0.99
CA PHE A 48 23.64 6.84 1.88
C PHE A 48 24.65 6.56 3.00
N GLU A 49 24.20 6.59 4.26
CA GLU A 49 25.03 6.26 5.43
C GLU A 49 25.45 4.78 5.43
N ASP A 50 26.61 4.48 6.01
CA ASP A 50 27.12 3.12 6.19
C ASP A 50 26.26 2.32 7.15
N LYS A 51 25.91 1.08 6.76
CA LYS A 51 25.18 0.12 7.58
C LYS A 51 26.02 -1.15 7.78
N GLU A 52 25.78 -1.86 8.89
CA GLU A 52 26.52 -3.07 9.23
C GLU A 52 26.49 -4.13 8.12
N ASP A 53 25.40 -4.25 7.35
CA ASP A 53 25.23 -5.27 6.32
C ASP A 53 25.69 -4.84 4.92
N ASP A 54 26.26 -3.64 4.76
CA ASP A 54 26.66 -3.11 3.44
C ASP A 54 27.72 -3.98 2.75
N TYR A 55 28.57 -4.69 3.53
CA TYR A 55 29.58 -5.61 3.00
C TYR A 55 28.98 -6.70 2.10
N LEU A 56 27.70 -7.05 2.26
CA LEU A 56 27.01 -8.04 1.42
C LEU A 56 26.81 -7.57 -0.02
N TYR A 57 26.86 -6.26 -0.26
CA TYR A 57 26.64 -5.63 -1.55
C TYR A 57 27.91 -5.13 -2.20
N GLU A 58 29.01 -4.97 -1.46
CA GLU A 58 30.28 -4.44 -1.96
C GLU A 58 30.82 -5.24 -3.15
N ASN A 59 31.06 -4.56 -4.28
CA ASN A 59 31.54 -5.20 -5.51
C ASN A 59 32.44 -4.30 -6.39
N GLU A 60 32.69 -3.05 -6.00
CA GLU A 60 33.43 -2.09 -6.81
C GLU A 60 34.84 -2.58 -7.17
N LYS A 61 35.59 -3.09 -6.19
CA LYS A 61 36.93 -3.59 -6.40
C LYS A 61 36.93 -4.76 -7.39
N GLU A 62 36.02 -5.72 -7.19
CA GLU A 62 35.92 -6.91 -8.05
C GLU A 62 35.58 -6.51 -9.50
N ILE A 63 34.62 -5.57 -9.68
CA ILE A 63 34.21 -5.11 -11.01
C ILE A 63 35.34 -4.30 -11.69
N LYS A 64 35.91 -3.29 -11.01
CA LYS A 64 36.94 -2.42 -11.61
C LYS A 64 38.22 -3.17 -12.02
N GLU A 65 38.67 -4.12 -11.22
CA GLU A 65 39.90 -4.88 -11.52
C GLU A 65 39.74 -5.91 -12.67
N ASN A 66 38.50 -6.40 -12.87
CA ASN A 66 38.21 -7.48 -13.79
C ASN A 66 37.53 -7.05 -15.09
N CYS A 67 36.76 -5.92 -15.09
CA CYS A 67 35.96 -5.49 -16.23
C CYS A 67 36.79 -4.62 -17.20
N THR A 68 36.71 -4.92 -18.49
CA THR A 68 37.16 -4.04 -19.58
C THR A 68 35.97 -3.66 -20.43
N ILE A 69 35.90 -2.38 -20.84
CA ILE A 69 34.76 -1.79 -21.56
C ILE A 69 35.21 -1.46 -22.99
N LYS A 70 34.36 -1.84 -23.97
CA LYS A 70 34.46 -1.35 -25.35
C LYS A 70 33.16 -0.71 -25.76
N ILE A 71 33.22 0.43 -26.42
CA ILE A 71 32.06 1.11 -26.99
C ILE A 71 32.23 1.11 -28.52
N ASN A 72 31.29 0.51 -29.25
CA ASN A 72 31.36 0.29 -30.69
C ASN A 72 32.75 -0.28 -31.11
N ASN A 73 33.19 -1.36 -30.44
CA ASN A 73 34.47 -2.05 -30.63
C ASN A 73 35.74 -1.23 -30.29
N LYS A 74 35.61 -0.06 -29.68
CA LYS A 74 36.78 0.73 -29.23
C LYS A 74 36.97 0.61 -27.73
N PHE A 75 38.14 0.28 -27.28
CA PHE A 75 38.48 0.24 -25.85
C PHE A 75 38.30 1.60 -25.21
N THR A 76 37.68 1.61 -24.04
CA THR A 76 37.40 2.78 -23.23
C THR A 76 37.92 2.50 -21.81
N PRO A 77 38.57 3.45 -21.14
CA PRO A 77 38.90 3.30 -19.72
C PRO A 77 37.64 3.03 -18.92
N PHE A 78 37.77 2.22 -17.86
CA PHE A 78 36.63 1.99 -16.96
C PHE A 78 36.12 3.32 -16.38
N ASN A 79 34.85 3.61 -16.58
CA ASN A 79 34.15 4.73 -16.00
C ASN A 79 32.67 4.36 -15.83
N TYR A 80 32.02 4.89 -14.81
CA TYR A 80 30.59 4.71 -14.58
C TYR A 80 29.73 5.50 -15.57
N LEU A 81 30.25 6.64 -16.03
CA LEU A 81 29.57 7.58 -16.92
C LEU A 81 30.33 7.72 -18.24
N TYR A 82 29.58 7.96 -19.32
CA TYR A 82 30.16 8.23 -20.64
C TYR A 82 29.38 9.33 -21.37
N LYS A 83 30.09 10.20 -22.12
CA LYS A 83 29.49 11.25 -22.95
C LYS A 83 29.48 10.81 -24.41
N PHE A 84 28.28 10.61 -24.94
CA PHE A 84 28.11 10.27 -26.36
C PHE A 84 27.97 11.53 -27.18
N ASN A 85 28.65 11.62 -28.33
CA ASN A 85 28.74 12.82 -29.17
C ASN A 85 27.68 12.89 -30.27
N LYS A 86 26.80 11.89 -30.37
CA LYS A 86 25.69 11.85 -31.35
C LYS A 86 24.51 11.03 -30.83
N GLU A 87 23.35 11.30 -31.41
CA GLU A 87 22.14 10.52 -31.23
C GLU A 87 22.28 9.11 -31.86
N GLY A 88 21.57 8.14 -31.30
CA GLY A 88 21.42 6.80 -31.88
C GLY A 88 21.83 5.66 -30.96
N LYS A 89 21.95 4.49 -31.54
CA LYS A 89 22.31 3.24 -30.86
C LYS A 89 23.81 3.09 -30.72
N PHE A 90 24.23 2.61 -29.55
CA PHE A 90 25.61 2.26 -29.24
C PHE A 90 25.65 0.88 -28.61
N ILE A 91 26.65 0.09 -29.01
CA ILE A 91 26.93 -1.22 -28.43
C ILE A 91 28.06 -1.09 -27.43
N ILE A 92 27.85 -1.61 -26.23
CA ILE A 92 28.84 -1.67 -25.17
C ILE A 92 29.12 -3.14 -24.87
N GLU A 93 30.41 -3.54 -24.95
CA GLU A 93 30.90 -4.84 -24.53
C GLU A 93 31.62 -4.69 -23.18
N TYR A 94 31.17 -5.47 -22.19
CA TYR A 94 31.82 -5.60 -20.89
C TYR A 94 32.45 -6.98 -20.85
N SER A 95 33.81 -7.08 -20.89
CA SER A 95 34.54 -8.35 -20.85
C SER A 95 35.20 -8.51 -19.49
N PHE A 96 35.01 -9.68 -18.88
CA PHE A 96 35.50 -9.98 -17.54
C PHE A 96 36.64 -10.99 -17.58
N LYS A 97 37.76 -10.69 -16.89
CA LYS A 97 38.94 -11.55 -16.82
C LYS A 97 38.73 -12.77 -15.93
N LYS A 98 37.86 -12.66 -14.92
CA LYS A 98 37.53 -13.70 -13.94
C LYS A 98 36.01 -13.77 -13.75
N ASN A 99 35.55 -14.88 -13.18
CA ASN A 99 34.16 -14.98 -12.73
C ASN A 99 33.92 -13.97 -11.60
N ILE A 100 32.73 -13.35 -11.61
CA ILE A 100 32.26 -12.36 -10.62
C ILE A 100 31.39 -13.09 -9.61
N ASN A 101 31.52 -12.70 -8.33
CA ASN A 101 30.75 -13.31 -7.24
C ASN A 101 29.54 -12.45 -6.83
N ASN A 102 29.62 -11.15 -7.05
CA ASN A 102 28.58 -10.21 -6.66
C ASN A 102 28.25 -9.24 -7.81
N LEU A 103 27.01 -9.34 -8.33
CA LEU A 103 26.48 -8.52 -9.42
C LEU A 103 25.48 -7.46 -8.92
N SER A 104 25.38 -7.26 -7.60
CA SER A 104 24.47 -6.26 -7.08
C SER A 104 24.76 -4.89 -7.69
N TYR A 105 23.72 -4.17 -8.05
CA TYR A 105 23.78 -2.80 -8.63
C TYR A 105 24.53 -2.64 -9.97
N ILE A 106 25.06 -3.69 -10.63
CA ILE A 106 25.99 -3.53 -11.77
C ILE A 106 25.44 -2.66 -12.93
N PHE A 107 24.13 -2.69 -13.20
CA PHE A 107 23.46 -1.84 -14.20
C PHE A 107 22.42 -0.91 -13.56
N CYS A 108 22.46 -0.74 -12.25
CA CYS A 108 21.54 0.14 -11.53
C CYS A 108 21.56 1.56 -12.11
N LYS A 109 20.35 2.09 -12.42
CA LYS A 109 20.15 3.43 -13.03
C LYS A 109 20.77 3.60 -14.41
N CYS A 110 21.06 2.52 -15.16
CA CYS A 110 21.43 2.62 -16.57
C CYS A 110 20.19 2.89 -17.43
N ASN A 111 19.64 4.10 -17.31
CA ASN A 111 18.32 4.47 -17.86
C ASN A 111 18.24 4.44 -19.39
N SER A 112 19.38 4.46 -20.10
CA SER A 112 19.45 4.42 -21.57
C SER A 112 19.66 3.01 -22.10
N LEU A 113 19.80 2.01 -21.23
CA LEU A 113 19.93 0.60 -21.58
C LEU A 113 18.58 0.13 -22.17
N ILE A 114 18.60 -0.34 -23.43
CA ILE A 114 17.40 -0.83 -24.13
C ILE A 114 17.40 -2.35 -24.31
N ASN A 115 18.57 -2.94 -24.57
CA ASN A 115 18.74 -4.39 -24.70
C ASN A 115 20.01 -4.82 -23.98
N ILE A 116 20.02 -6.03 -23.44
CA ILE A 116 21.21 -6.64 -22.86
C ILE A 116 21.22 -8.14 -23.14
N ASP A 117 22.35 -8.62 -23.64
CA ASP A 117 22.64 -10.04 -23.89
C ASP A 117 23.66 -10.52 -22.87
N LEU A 118 23.24 -11.44 -22.03
CA LEU A 118 24.03 -12.08 -20.97
C LEU A 118 24.35 -13.54 -21.28
N SER A 119 24.04 -14.02 -22.50
CA SER A 119 24.19 -15.42 -22.92
C SER A 119 25.61 -15.93 -22.84
N ASN A 120 26.60 -15.04 -22.93
CA ASN A 120 28.04 -15.37 -22.84
C ASN A 120 28.66 -15.00 -21.48
N PHE A 121 27.84 -14.66 -20.49
CA PHE A 121 28.34 -14.26 -19.19
C PHE A 121 28.21 -15.39 -18.15
N ASN A 122 29.32 -15.73 -17.52
CA ASN A 122 29.37 -16.81 -16.54
C ASN A 122 28.97 -16.34 -15.16
N THR A 123 27.79 -16.78 -14.69
CA THR A 123 27.23 -16.45 -13.39
C THR A 123 27.34 -17.58 -12.35
N GLN A 124 28.11 -18.64 -12.63
CA GLN A 124 28.23 -19.83 -11.78
C GLN A 124 28.60 -19.52 -10.31
N ASN A 125 29.40 -18.48 -10.08
CA ASN A 125 29.89 -18.12 -8.75
C ASN A 125 29.06 -17.00 -8.09
N VAL A 126 28.05 -16.47 -8.79
CA VAL A 126 27.29 -15.32 -8.31
C VAL A 126 26.40 -15.74 -7.15
N THR A 127 26.48 -15.01 -6.06
CA THR A 127 25.65 -15.21 -4.86
C THR A 127 24.62 -14.09 -4.65
N ASN A 128 24.88 -12.89 -5.19
CA ASN A 128 24.03 -11.72 -5.02
C ASN A 128 23.78 -11.02 -6.36
N MET A 129 22.48 -10.90 -6.74
CA MET A 129 22.02 -10.19 -7.95
C MET A 129 21.03 -9.06 -7.61
N SER A 130 20.99 -8.64 -6.34
CA SER A 130 20.07 -7.60 -5.91
C SER A 130 20.32 -6.28 -6.64
N HIS A 131 19.24 -5.54 -6.96
CA HIS A 131 19.31 -4.26 -7.66
C HIS A 131 20.04 -4.27 -9.02
N MET A 132 20.31 -5.45 -9.61
CA MET A 132 21.15 -5.58 -10.81
C MET A 132 20.69 -4.64 -11.93
N PHE A 133 19.39 -4.55 -12.19
CA PHE A 133 18.79 -3.68 -13.21
C PHE A 133 17.86 -2.61 -12.61
N TYR A 134 18.03 -2.29 -11.33
CA TYR A 134 17.18 -1.29 -10.65
C TYR A 134 17.17 0.03 -11.41
N LYS A 135 15.94 0.50 -11.77
CA LYS A 135 15.72 1.73 -12.54
C LYS A 135 16.36 1.71 -13.95
N CYS A 136 16.43 0.57 -14.61
CA CYS A 136 16.71 0.51 -16.04
C CYS A 136 15.43 0.81 -16.84
N ASN A 137 14.96 2.06 -16.79
CA ASN A 137 13.63 2.46 -17.26
C ASN A 137 13.38 2.22 -18.75
N SER A 138 14.42 2.16 -19.60
CA SER A 138 14.32 1.93 -21.03
C SER A 138 14.57 0.48 -21.45
N LEU A 139 14.85 -0.45 -20.50
CA LEU A 139 15.13 -1.84 -20.79
C LEU A 139 13.88 -2.53 -21.33
N ILE A 140 13.97 -3.02 -22.58
CA ILE A 140 12.85 -3.68 -23.28
C ILE A 140 13.09 -5.18 -23.33
N ASN A 141 14.33 -5.59 -23.70
CA ASN A 141 14.69 -6.99 -23.87
C ASN A 141 15.93 -7.34 -23.04
N ILE A 142 15.90 -8.53 -22.49
CA ILE A 142 17.01 -9.10 -21.75
C ILE A 142 17.13 -10.59 -22.08
N ASP A 143 18.33 -11.04 -22.44
CA ASP A 143 18.64 -12.46 -22.64
C ASP A 143 19.33 -13.04 -21.42
N LEU A 144 18.63 -13.87 -20.69
CA LEU A 144 19.08 -14.58 -19.49
C LEU A 144 19.23 -16.09 -19.74
N SER A 145 19.26 -16.53 -21.00
CA SER A 145 19.19 -17.95 -21.39
C SER A 145 20.31 -18.83 -20.79
N ASN A 146 21.46 -18.25 -20.47
CA ASN A 146 22.60 -18.96 -19.86
C ASN A 146 22.87 -18.56 -18.41
N PHE A 147 21.93 -17.84 -17.77
CA PHE A 147 22.09 -17.46 -16.36
C PHE A 147 22.03 -18.69 -15.45
N ASN A 148 23.11 -18.94 -14.73
CA ASN A 148 23.14 -19.90 -13.65
C ASN A 148 22.91 -19.16 -12.32
N THR A 149 21.77 -19.38 -11.69
CA THR A 149 21.39 -18.76 -10.42
C THR A 149 21.44 -19.73 -9.24
N GLN A 150 22.03 -20.92 -9.43
CA GLN A 150 22.04 -21.98 -8.40
C GLN A 150 22.63 -21.54 -7.05
N ASN A 151 23.61 -20.63 -7.06
CA ASN A 151 24.26 -20.15 -5.83
C ASN A 151 23.71 -18.80 -5.35
N VAL A 152 22.70 -18.23 -6.04
CA VAL A 152 22.15 -16.92 -5.72
C VAL A 152 21.24 -17.01 -4.52
N THR A 153 21.48 -16.16 -3.52
CA THR A 153 20.69 -16.08 -2.30
C THR A 153 19.82 -14.81 -2.23
N ASN A 154 20.15 -13.77 -3.01
CA ASN A 154 19.44 -12.49 -3.02
C ASN A 154 19.21 -11.99 -4.44
N ILE A 155 17.92 -11.82 -4.81
CA ILE A 155 17.46 -11.23 -6.07
C ILE A 155 16.51 -10.04 -5.83
N SER A 156 16.53 -9.49 -4.62
CA SER A 156 15.67 -8.35 -4.27
C SER A 156 15.93 -7.17 -5.19
N HIS A 157 14.86 -6.45 -5.56
CA HIS A 157 14.93 -5.31 -6.48
C HIS A 157 15.57 -5.57 -7.86
N MET A 158 15.80 -6.82 -8.27
CA MET A 158 16.60 -7.13 -9.47
C MET A 158 16.11 -6.38 -10.72
N PHE A 159 14.80 -6.30 -10.95
CA PHE A 159 14.18 -5.62 -12.09
C PHE A 159 13.31 -4.44 -11.66
N SER A 160 13.42 -4.00 -10.42
CA SER A 160 12.58 -2.92 -9.88
C SER A 160 12.71 -1.64 -10.73
N SER A 161 11.54 -1.05 -11.07
CA SER A 161 11.41 0.13 -11.94
C SER A 161 11.97 -0.06 -13.38
N CYS A 162 11.95 -1.29 -13.91
CA CYS A 162 12.17 -1.54 -15.33
C CYS A 162 10.89 -1.26 -16.12
N ASN A 163 10.52 0.00 -16.25
CA ASN A 163 9.20 0.44 -16.70
C ASN A 163 8.85 0.05 -18.15
N SER A 164 9.84 -0.20 -19.01
CA SER A 164 9.64 -0.60 -20.41
C SER A 164 9.70 -2.11 -20.63
N LEU A 165 9.97 -2.90 -19.59
CA LEU A 165 10.07 -4.35 -19.68
C LEU A 165 8.66 -4.95 -19.82
N THR A 166 8.36 -5.54 -20.98
CA THR A 166 7.04 -6.11 -21.27
C THR A 166 6.97 -7.61 -21.02
N ASN A 167 8.06 -8.31 -21.31
CA ASN A 167 8.21 -9.75 -21.11
C ASN A 167 9.62 -10.05 -20.62
N ILE A 168 9.75 -11.13 -19.87
CA ILE A 168 11.05 -11.63 -19.42
C ILE A 168 11.00 -13.16 -19.36
N ASP A 169 12.04 -13.82 -19.90
CA ASP A 169 12.21 -15.27 -19.79
C ASP A 169 13.10 -15.59 -18.59
N LEU A 170 12.51 -16.22 -17.58
CA LEU A 170 13.16 -16.67 -16.35
C LEU A 170 13.20 -18.21 -16.25
N SER A 171 12.95 -18.92 -17.35
CA SER A 171 12.85 -20.39 -17.38
C SER A 171 14.10 -21.10 -16.87
N ASN A 172 15.28 -20.46 -16.94
CA ASN A 172 16.54 -20.99 -16.46
C ASN A 172 16.90 -20.58 -15.02
N PHE A 173 16.04 -19.80 -14.35
CA PHE A 173 16.31 -19.40 -12.98
C PHE A 173 16.12 -20.57 -12.00
N ASN A 174 17.18 -20.94 -11.31
CA ASN A 174 17.10 -21.81 -10.14
C ASN A 174 17.09 -20.93 -8.90
N THR A 175 15.94 -20.86 -8.22
CA THR A 175 15.75 -20.00 -7.05
C THR A 175 15.79 -20.78 -5.73
N GLN A 176 16.23 -22.04 -5.75
CA GLN A 176 16.24 -22.92 -4.57
C GLN A 176 16.96 -22.32 -3.36
N ASN A 177 18.02 -21.55 -3.57
CA ASN A 177 18.81 -20.95 -2.48
C ASN A 177 18.43 -19.48 -2.20
N VAL A 178 17.43 -18.93 -2.89
CA VAL A 178 17.02 -17.54 -2.73
C VAL A 178 16.25 -17.36 -1.42
N ILE A 179 16.67 -16.37 -0.64
CA ILE A 179 16.10 -16.01 0.66
C ILE A 179 15.24 -14.74 0.54
N ASP A 180 15.68 -13.79 -0.30
CA ASP A 180 14.99 -12.50 -0.46
C ASP A 180 14.62 -12.24 -1.93
N MET A 181 13.29 -12.14 -2.18
CA MET A 181 12.68 -11.78 -3.46
C MET A 181 11.92 -10.46 -3.40
N SER A 182 12.11 -9.69 -2.33
CA SER A 182 11.36 -8.44 -2.14
C SER A 182 11.60 -7.47 -3.29
N HIS A 183 10.56 -6.74 -3.70
CA HIS A 183 10.61 -5.73 -4.75
C HIS A 183 11.14 -6.21 -6.12
N MET A 184 11.23 -7.51 -6.38
CA MET A 184 11.91 -8.03 -7.59
C MET A 184 11.38 -7.38 -8.86
N PHE A 185 10.06 -7.16 -8.98
CA PHE A 185 9.39 -6.53 -10.12
C PHE A 185 8.65 -5.24 -9.74
N TYR A 186 9.03 -4.61 -8.62
CA TYR A 186 8.41 -3.35 -8.17
C TYR A 186 8.42 -2.29 -9.28
N GLU A 187 7.27 -1.67 -9.58
CA GLU A 187 7.14 -0.65 -10.65
C GLU A 187 7.49 -1.15 -12.07
N CYS A 188 7.35 -2.43 -12.37
CA CYS A 188 7.45 -2.92 -13.76
C CYS A 188 6.12 -2.64 -14.49
N ASN A 189 5.88 -1.37 -14.81
CA ASN A 189 4.57 -0.89 -15.26
C ASN A 189 4.09 -1.48 -16.60
N SER A 190 4.99 -1.93 -17.47
CA SER A 190 4.67 -2.51 -18.77
C SER A 190 4.62 -4.04 -18.77
N LEU A 191 4.95 -4.70 -17.65
CA LEU A 191 4.97 -6.14 -17.55
C LEU A 191 3.53 -6.68 -17.60
N THR A 192 3.21 -7.44 -18.66
CA THR A 192 1.86 -7.96 -18.88
C THR A 192 1.69 -9.41 -18.45
N ASN A 193 2.73 -10.22 -18.66
CA ASN A 193 2.79 -11.63 -18.29
C ASN A 193 4.18 -11.97 -17.80
N ILE A 194 4.24 -12.92 -16.90
CA ILE A 194 5.50 -13.47 -16.39
C ILE A 194 5.31 -14.96 -16.08
N ASP A 195 6.24 -15.78 -16.54
CA ASP A 195 6.28 -17.21 -16.21
C ASP A 195 7.26 -17.43 -15.05
N LEU A 196 6.72 -17.87 -13.93
CA LEU A 196 7.45 -18.19 -12.69
C LEU A 196 7.32 -19.68 -12.33
N SER A 197 6.91 -20.53 -13.28
CA SER A 197 6.63 -21.95 -13.04
C SER A 197 7.83 -22.74 -12.53
N ASN A 198 9.06 -22.26 -12.81
CA ASN A 198 10.31 -22.87 -12.34
C ASN A 198 10.85 -22.32 -11.01
N PHE A 199 10.15 -21.34 -10.42
CA PHE A 199 10.60 -20.76 -9.15
C PHE A 199 10.38 -21.72 -8.00
N ASN A 200 11.44 -22.09 -7.31
CA ASN A 200 11.38 -22.73 -6.01
C ASN A 200 11.51 -21.66 -4.92
N THR A 201 10.47 -21.48 -4.13
CA THR A 201 10.41 -20.43 -3.10
C THR A 201 10.48 -20.98 -1.68
N GLU A 202 10.87 -22.26 -1.53
CA GLU A 202 10.92 -22.97 -0.23
C GLU A 202 11.75 -22.24 0.83
N ASN A 203 12.85 -21.58 0.44
CA ASN A 203 13.75 -20.87 1.35
C ASN A 203 13.47 -19.36 1.44
N VAL A 204 12.47 -18.85 0.72
CA VAL A 204 12.17 -17.41 0.70
C VAL A 204 11.48 -16.98 1.97
N THR A 205 12.03 -15.96 2.61
CA THR A 205 11.48 -15.38 3.85
C THR A 205 10.78 -14.04 3.63
N ASN A 206 11.12 -13.33 2.54
CA ASN A 206 10.60 -12.00 2.25
C ASN A 206 10.13 -11.88 0.79
N MET A 207 8.82 -11.64 0.59
CA MET A 207 8.18 -11.39 -0.72
C MET A 207 7.48 -10.02 -0.76
N SER A 208 7.82 -9.12 0.17
CA SER A 208 7.18 -7.81 0.22
C SER A 208 7.39 -7.03 -1.08
N ASN A 209 6.36 -6.32 -1.54
CA ASN A 209 6.39 -5.50 -2.75
C ASN A 209 6.78 -6.24 -4.05
N MET A 210 6.79 -7.58 -4.10
CA MET A 210 7.37 -8.32 -5.23
C MET A 210 6.81 -7.89 -6.58
N PHE A 211 5.50 -7.64 -6.68
CA PHE A 211 4.80 -7.19 -7.89
C PHE A 211 4.13 -5.82 -7.72
N SER A 212 4.46 -5.10 -6.65
CA SER A 212 3.85 -3.79 -6.37
C SER A 212 4.00 -2.84 -7.56
N ARG A 213 2.89 -2.19 -7.96
CA ARG A 213 2.80 -1.28 -9.11
C ARG A 213 3.12 -1.91 -10.48
N CYS A 214 2.88 -3.22 -10.63
CA CYS A 214 2.86 -3.85 -11.95
C CYS A 214 1.51 -3.55 -12.62
N ASN A 215 1.34 -2.31 -13.11
CA ASN A 215 0.05 -1.79 -13.53
C ASN A 215 -0.57 -2.50 -14.74
N SER A 216 0.23 -3.15 -15.60
CA SER A 216 -0.23 -3.88 -16.78
C SER A 216 -0.38 -5.38 -16.55
N LEU A 217 -0.02 -5.89 -15.37
CA LEU A 217 -0.11 -7.32 -15.06
C LEU A 217 -1.58 -7.72 -14.91
N THR A 218 -2.06 -8.59 -15.81
CA THR A 218 -3.47 -9.01 -15.85
C THR A 218 -3.72 -10.33 -15.12
N ASN A 219 -2.78 -11.26 -15.25
CA ASN A 219 -2.82 -12.57 -14.62
C ASN A 219 -1.42 -12.98 -14.20
N ILE A 220 -1.33 -13.80 -13.17
CA ILE A 220 -0.09 -14.40 -12.72
C ILE A 220 -0.36 -15.80 -12.16
N ASP A 221 0.46 -16.78 -12.56
CA ASP A 221 0.43 -18.13 -12.00
C ASP A 221 1.49 -18.26 -10.90
N LEU A 222 1.04 -18.49 -9.68
CA LEU A 222 1.86 -18.69 -8.50
C LEU A 222 1.63 -20.08 -7.88
N SER A 223 1.07 -21.03 -8.65
CA SER A 223 0.70 -22.36 -8.16
C SER A 223 1.88 -23.17 -7.60
N ASN A 224 3.10 -22.85 -8.02
CA ASN A 224 4.33 -23.51 -7.55
C ASN A 224 5.01 -22.81 -6.35
N PHE A 225 4.45 -21.68 -5.89
CA PHE A 225 5.06 -20.96 -4.77
C PHE A 225 4.83 -21.70 -3.46
N ASN A 226 5.91 -22.09 -2.79
CA ASN A 226 5.88 -22.51 -1.40
C ASN A 226 6.17 -21.30 -0.51
N THR A 227 5.21 -20.91 0.30
CA THR A 227 5.30 -19.72 1.15
C THR A 227 5.44 -20.05 2.64
N GLU A 228 5.74 -21.32 2.97
CA GLU A 228 5.82 -21.79 4.36
C GLU A 228 6.80 -20.98 5.22
N ASN A 229 7.92 -20.56 4.66
CA ASN A 229 8.95 -19.79 5.36
C ASN A 229 8.81 -18.27 5.23
N VAL A 230 7.81 -17.79 4.48
CA VAL A 230 7.61 -16.37 4.27
C VAL A 230 7.01 -15.71 5.51
N THR A 231 7.64 -14.63 5.97
CA THR A 231 7.19 -13.86 7.15
C THR A 231 6.57 -12.51 6.78
N ASN A 232 6.90 -11.97 5.60
CA ASN A 232 6.43 -10.68 5.13
C ASN A 232 5.93 -10.74 3.67
N MET A 233 4.61 -10.46 3.48
CA MET A 233 3.96 -10.32 2.17
C MET A 233 3.29 -8.94 2.00
N SER A 234 3.68 -7.96 2.84
CA SER A 234 3.10 -6.61 2.72
C SER A 234 3.32 -6.02 1.33
N TYR A 235 2.32 -5.31 0.81
CA TYR A 235 2.39 -4.65 -0.49
C TYR A 235 2.64 -5.58 -1.70
N MET A 236 2.51 -6.91 -1.58
CA MET A 236 2.94 -7.85 -2.64
C MET A 236 2.32 -7.52 -4.00
N PHE A 237 1.05 -7.14 -4.05
CA PHE A 237 0.30 -6.76 -5.26
C PHE A 237 -0.24 -5.32 -5.19
N TYR A 238 0.40 -4.45 -4.39
CA TYR A 238 -0.04 -3.06 -4.24
C TYR A 238 -0.09 -2.33 -5.58
N ASP A 239 -1.20 -1.62 -5.88
CA ASP A 239 -1.44 -0.89 -7.14
C ASP A 239 -1.28 -1.77 -8.42
N CYS A 240 -1.58 -3.08 -8.36
CA CYS A 240 -1.71 -3.91 -9.56
C CYS A 240 -3.06 -3.66 -10.25
N ASN A 241 -3.17 -2.51 -10.92
CA ASN A 241 -4.45 -1.98 -11.38
C ASN A 241 -5.18 -2.83 -12.43
N SER A 242 -4.47 -3.65 -13.22
CA SER A 242 -5.04 -4.52 -14.26
C SER A 242 -5.25 -5.95 -13.80
N LEU A 243 -4.85 -6.34 -12.59
CA LEU A 243 -4.99 -7.69 -12.08
C LEU A 243 -6.47 -8.02 -11.86
N THR A 244 -7.00 -9.02 -12.60
CA THR A 244 -8.42 -9.35 -12.57
C THR A 244 -8.75 -10.52 -11.68
N ASN A 245 -7.91 -11.55 -11.69
CA ASN A 245 -8.07 -12.76 -10.89
C ASN A 245 -6.71 -13.20 -10.36
N ILE A 246 -6.70 -13.77 -9.18
CA ILE A 246 -5.51 -14.38 -8.61
C ILE A 246 -5.91 -15.60 -7.76
N ASP A 247 -5.22 -16.72 -7.97
CA ASP A 247 -5.35 -17.91 -7.15
C ASP A 247 -4.15 -18.04 -6.22
N LEU A 248 -4.41 -17.95 -4.93
CA LEU A 248 -3.44 -18.08 -3.86
C LEU A 248 -3.77 -19.29 -2.95
N SER A 249 -4.54 -20.25 -3.47
CA SER A 249 -4.96 -21.43 -2.70
C SER A 249 -3.79 -22.30 -2.21
N ASN A 250 -2.62 -22.20 -2.84
CA ASN A 250 -1.41 -22.92 -2.42
C ASN A 250 -0.57 -22.16 -1.38
N PHE A 251 -0.94 -20.92 -1.05
CA PHE A 251 -0.15 -20.13 -0.10
C PHE A 251 -0.35 -20.63 1.34
N ASN A 252 0.75 -21.05 1.96
CA ASN A 252 0.82 -21.27 3.40
C ASN A 252 1.23 -19.96 4.08
N THR A 253 0.30 -19.34 4.79
CA THR A 253 0.52 -18.02 5.40
C THR A 253 0.72 -18.09 6.92
N GLN A 254 0.96 -19.28 7.47
CA GLN A 254 1.04 -19.50 8.92
C GLN A 254 2.14 -18.70 9.64
N ASN A 255 3.22 -18.36 8.94
CA ASN A 255 4.36 -17.61 9.50
C ASN A 255 4.32 -16.12 9.18
N ILE A 256 3.30 -15.66 8.45
CA ILE A 256 3.19 -14.26 8.06
C ILE A 256 2.71 -13.43 9.25
N THR A 257 3.41 -12.33 9.50
CA THR A 257 3.06 -11.37 10.57
C THR A 257 2.47 -10.08 10.02
N ASN A 258 2.76 -9.72 8.77
CA ASN A 258 2.31 -8.47 8.15
C ASN A 258 1.73 -8.73 6.75
N MET A 259 0.42 -8.43 6.57
CA MET A 259 -0.31 -8.48 5.29
C MET A 259 -0.83 -7.11 4.86
N SER A 260 -0.30 -6.03 5.46
CA SER A 260 -0.76 -4.69 5.13
C SER A 260 -0.58 -4.37 3.65
N ASN A 261 -1.58 -3.69 3.08
CA ASN A 261 -1.59 -3.25 1.67
C ASN A 261 -1.43 -4.37 0.62
N MET A 262 -1.60 -5.65 0.97
CA MET A 262 -1.24 -6.76 0.07
C MET A 262 -1.93 -6.67 -1.28
N PHE A 263 -3.20 -6.25 -1.34
CA PHE A 263 -4.00 -6.08 -2.56
C PHE A 263 -4.51 -4.64 -2.73
N SER A 264 -3.97 -3.70 -1.95
CA SER A 264 -4.39 -2.29 -2.02
C SER A 264 -4.20 -1.73 -3.42
N GLY A 265 -5.23 -1.07 -3.98
CA GLY A 265 -5.18 -0.50 -5.32
C GLY A 265 -5.37 -1.51 -6.46
N CYS A 266 -5.74 -2.76 -6.18
CA CYS A 266 -6.09 -3.73 -7.23
C CYS A 266 -7.49 -3.41 -7.80
N ASN A 267 -7.58 -2.32 -8.57
CA ASN A 267 -8.86 -1.75 -8.99
C ASN A 267 -9.69 -2.65 -9.92
N SER A 268 -9.05 -3.60 -10.61
CA SER A 268 -9.69 -4.56 -11.53
C SER A 268 -9.89 -5.95 -10.93
N LEU A 269 -9.60 -6.15 -9.64
CA LEU A 269 -9.71 -7.44 -9.00
C LEU A 269 -11.20 -7.80 -8.78
N ILE A 270 -11.65 -8.87 -9.44
CA ILE A 270 -13.04 -9.34 -9.36
C ILE A 270 -13.15 -10.48 -8.36
N ASN A 271 -12.23 -11.45 -8.44
CA ASN A 271 -12.21 -12.64 -7.60
C ASN A 271 -10.81 -12.90 -7.04
N ILE A 272 -10.79 -13.37 -5.82
CA ILE A 272 -9.57 -13.80 -5.15
C ILE A 272 -9.87 -15.07 -4.34
N ASN A 273 -8.99 -16.07 -4.45
CA ASN A 273 -9.08 -17.29 -3.66
C ASN A 273 -8.08 -17.24 -2.50
N LEU A 274 -8.60 -17.11 -1.29
CA LEU A 274 -7.83 -17.05 -0.03
C LEU A 274 -8.15 -18.24 0.88
N SER A 275 -8.71 -19.33 0.34
CA SER A 275 -9.26 -20.45 1.11
C SER A 275 -8.25 -21.16 2.04
N ASN A 276 -6.95 -21.04 1.76
CA ASN A 276 -5.90 -21.64 2.58
C ASN A 276 -5.12 -20.62 3.44
N PHE A 277 -5.58 -19.37 3.48
CA PHE A 277 -4.91 -18.36 4.31
C PHE A 277 -5.08 -18.66 5.80
N ASN A 278 -4.00 -18.91 6.48
CA ASN A 278 -3.92 -18.99 7.94
C ASN A 278 -3.34 -17.67 8.48
N THR A 279 -4.20 -16.83 9.02
CA THR A 279 -3.80 -15.49 9.48
C THR A 279 -3.54 -15.40 10.98
N LYS A 280 -3.40 -16.55 11.66
CA LYS A 280 -3.26 -16.61 13.12
C LYS A 280 -2.13 -15.75 13.69
N ASN A 281 -1.03 -15.60 12.96
CA ASN A 281 0.14 -14.83 13.41
C ASN A 281 0.18 -13.39 12.86
N VAL A 282 -0.82 -13.01 12.05
CA VAL A 282 -0.87 -11.68 11.46
C VAL A 282 -1.27 -10.65 12.51
N ASN A 283 -0.47 -9.58 12.64
CA ASN A 283 -0.75 -8.47 13.55
C ASN A 283 -1.23 -7.20 12.83
N ASN A 284 -0.97 -7.08 11.52
CA ASN A 284 -1.35 -5.90 10.73
C ASN A 284 -2.01 -6.31 9.41
N MET A 285 -3.31 -5.93 9.25
CA MET A 285 -4.11 -6.11 8.04
C MET A 285 -4.58 -4.77 7.45
N SER A 286 -3.95 -3.65 7.88
CA SER A 286 -4.37 -2.34 7.40
C SER A 286 -4.24 -2.23 5.88
N TYR A 287 -5.23 -1.57 5.25
CA TYR A 287 -5.28 -1.35 3.79
C TYR A 287 -5.28 -2.63 2.93
N MET A 288 -5.51 -3.82 3.49
CA MET A 288 -5.29 -5.08 2.74
C MET A 288 -6.04 -5.12 1.41
N PHE A 289 -7.28 -4.63 1.36
CA PHE A 289 -8.13 -4.55 0.16
C PHE A 289 -8.53 -3.11 -0.20
N TYR A 290 -7.78 -2.11 0.28
CA TYR A 290 -8.06 -0.70 0.00
C TYR A 290 -8.15 -0.43 -1.50
N LYS A 291 -9.24 0.25 -1.95
CA LYS A 291 -9.49 0.53 -3.38
C LYS A 291 -9.60 -0.71 -4.28
N CYS A 292 -10.03 -1.86 -3.78
CA CYS A 292 -10.48 -2.97 -4.64
C CYS A 292 -11.89 -2.66 -5.16
N ASN A 293 -11.98 -1.70 -6.10
CA ASN A 293 -13.24 -1.02 -6.44
C ASN A 293 -14.33 -1.92 -7.01
N ILE A 294 -13.96 -2.99 -7.73
CA ILE A 294 -14.91 -3.91 -8.37
C ILE A 294 -14.97 -5.28 -7.71
N LEU A 295 -14.32 -5.47 -6.56
CA LEU A 295 -14.42 -6.69 -5.77
C LEU A 295 -15.85 -6.84 -5.25
N ILE A 296 -16.53 -7.91 -5.66
CA ILE A 296 -17.95 -8.14 -5.32
C ILE A 296 -18.07 -9.06 -4.12
N ASN A 297 -17.30 -10.16 -4.11
CA ASN A 297 -17.31 -11.18 -3.08
C ASN A 297 -15.89 -11.52 -2.64
N ILE A 298 -15.76 -11.79 -1.37
CA ILE A 298 -14.51 -12.27 -0.78
C ILE A 298 -14.84 -13.31 0.30
N ASP A 299 -14.15 -14.46 0.25
CA ASP A 299 -14.26 -15.49 1.28
C ASP A 299 -13.14 -15.29 2.31
N LEU A 300 -13.54 -14.94 3.52
CA LEU A 300 -12.66 -14.73 4.68
C LEU A 300 -12.91 -15.76 5.78
N SER A 301 -13.61 -16.86 5.48
CA SER A 301 -14.04 -17.87 6.47
C SER A 301 -12.89 -18.51 7.24
N ASN A 302 -11.68 -18.54 6.66
CA ASN A 302 -10.47 -19.08 7.30
C ASN A 302 -9.60 -18.02 8.00
N PHE A 303 -10.01 -16.75 7.98
CA PHE A 303 -9.24 -15.70 8.64
C PHE A 303 -9.36 -15.80 10.17
N ASN A 304 -8.23 -15.96 10.82
CA ASN A 304 -8.10 -15.82 12.27
C ASN A 304 -7.47 -14.46 12.58
N THR A 305 -8.24 -13.56 13.16
CA THR A 305 -7.82 -12.20 13.43
C THR A 305 -7.45 -11.95 14.90
N GLN A 306 -7.32 -13.00 15.70
CA GLN A 306 -7.07 -12.90 17.14
C GLN A 306 -5.87 -12.03 17.52
N ASN A 307 -4.80 -12.03 16.70
CA ASN A 307 -3.59 -11.27 16.98
C ASN A 307 -3.52 -9.93 16.23
N VAL A 308 -4.56 -9.59 15.45
CA VAL A 308 -4.57 -8.36 14.67
C VAL A 308 -4.80 -7.15 15.57
N THR A 309 -3.91 -6.17 15.48
CA THR A 309 -4.01 -4.90 16.22
C THR A 309 -4.46 -3.73 15.35
N ASN A 310 -4.27 -3.83 14.04
CA ASN A 310 -4.61 -2.75 13.10
C ASN A 310 -5.39 -3.29 11.89
N MET A 311 -6.66 -2.85 11.75
CA MET A 311 -7.55 -3.13 10.62
C MET A 311 -7.95 -1.85 9.87
N SER A 312 -7.24 -0.74 10.10
CA SER A 312 -7.59 0.54 9.46
C SER A 312 -7.59 0.42 7.94
N HIS A 313 -8.60 1.02 7.30
CA HIS A 313 -8.78 1.03 5.84
C HIS A 313 -8.89 -0.35 5.17
N MET A 314 -9.09 -1.44 5.91
CA MET A 314 -8.98 -2.81 5.35
C MET A 314 -9.83 -3.02 4.09
N PHE A 315 -11.06 -2.50 4.06
CA PHE A 315 -11.98 -2.57 2.92
C PHE A 315 -12.35 -1.19 2.36
N SER A 316 -11.65 -0.14 2.77
CA SER A 316 -11.99 1.23 2.34
C SER A 316 -11.96 1.34 0.81
N SER A 317 -13.00 1.97 0.25
CA SER A 317 -13.22 2.12 -1.20
C SER A 317 -13.42 0.80 -1.97
N CYS A 318 -13.89 -0.26 -1.31
CA CYS A 318 -14.43 -1.44 -1.99
C CYS A 318 -15.86 -1.14 -2.49
N ASN A 319 -15.97 -0.35 -3.54
CA ASN A 319 -17.23 0.26 -3.95
C ASN A 319 -18.31 -0.74 -4.37
N SER A 320 -17.93 -1.91 -4.90
CA SER A 320 -18.85 -2.95 -5.35
C SER A 320 -19.16 -4.03 -4.31
N LEU A 321 -18.53 -3.96 -3.14
CA LEU A 321 -18.73 -4.93 -2.06
C LEU A 321 -20.09 -4.69 -1.41
N ALA A 322 -21.06 -5.54 -1.74
CA ALA A 322 -22.43 -5.41 -1.23
C ALA A 322 -22.65 -6.18 0.07
N ASN A 323 -21.97 -7.30 0.23
CA ASN A 323 -22.03 -8.15 1.42
C ASN A 323 -20.64 -8.67 1.77
N ILE A 324 -20.39 -8.85 3.05
CA ILE A 324 -19.15 -9.44 3.56
C ILE A 324 -19.46 -10.25 4.80
N ASP A 325 -18.94 -11.49 4.86
CA ASP A 325 -19.03 -12.34 6.04
C ASP A 325 -17.79 -12.14 6.93
N LEU A 326 -18.00 -11.60 8.11
CA LEU A 326 -16.98 -11.34 9.13
C LEU A 326 -17.23 -12.16 10.41
N SER A 327 -18.06 -13.20 10.33
CA SER A 327 -18.48 -13.99 11.49
C SER A 327 -17.31 -14.65 12.25
N ASN A 328 -16.17 -14.87 11.59
CA ASN A 328 -14.96 -15.44 12.20
C ASN A 328 -13.96 -14.39 12.70
N PHE A 329 -14.27 -13.09 12.53
CA PHE A 329 -13.35 -12.04 12.99
C PHE A 329 -13.38 -11.90 14.51
N ASN A 330 -12.25 -12.12 15.13
CA ASN A 330 -12.01 -11.73 16.52
C ASN A 330 -11.26 -10.39 16.55
N THR A 331 -11.90 -9.38 17.12
CA THR A 331 -11.35 -8.03 17.15
C THR A 331 -10.88 -7.59 18.54
N GLU A 332 -10.77 -8.54 19.48
CA GLU A 332 -10.41 -8.27 20.88
C GLU A 332 -9.10 -7.46 21.04
N ASN A 333 -8.11 -7.71 20.18
CA ASN A 333 -6.82 -7.02 20.24
C ASN A 333 -6.71 -5.81 19.29
N VAL A 334 -7.78 -5.50 18.55
CA VAL A 334 -7.75 -4.40 17.58
C VAL A 334 -7.81 -3.05 18.30
N THR A 335 -6.86 -2.19 18.01
CA THR A 335 -6.80 -0.82 18.56
C THR A 335 -7.22 0.25 17.54
N ASN A 336 -7.14 -0.06 16.23
CA ASN A 336 -7.47 0.88 15.17
C ASN A 336 -8.37 0.24 14.10
N MET A 337 -9.62 0.75 14.00
CA MET A 337 -10.63 0.41 12.99
C MET A 337 -10.97 1.61 12.08
N SER A 338 -10.16 2.68 12.11
CA SER A 338 -10.46 3.87 11.32
C SER A 338 -10.60 3.54 9.83
N HIS A 339 -11.60 4.15 9.19
CA HIS A 339 -11.88 3.98 7.75
C HIS A 339 -12.12 2.53 7.29
N MET A 340 -12.36 1.55 8.17
CA MET A 340 -12.36 0.12 7.80
C MET A 340 -13.29 -0.17 6.62
N PHE A 341 -14.47 0.44 6.56
CA PHE A 341 -15.46 0.30 5.49
C PHE A 341 -15.75 1.62 4.75
N SER A 342 -14.90 2.63 4.92
CA SER A 342 -15.08 3.94 4.31
C SER A 342 -15.27 3.82 2.79
N SER A 343 -16.29 4.48 2.23
CA SER A 343 -16.61 4.46 0.79
C SER A 343 -16.96 3.07 0.23
N CYS A 344 -17.47 2.15 1.05
CA CYS A 344 -18.12 0.92 0.58
C CYS A 344 -19.54 1.25 0.10
N ASN A 345 -19.64 1.86 -1.09
CA ASN A 345 -20.88 2.47 -1.56
C ASN A 345 -22.04 1.49 -1.78
N SER A 346 -21.75 0.22 -2.07
CA SER A 346 -22.75 -0.82 -2.29
C SER A 346 -23.11 -1.62 -1.03
N LEU A 347 -22.44 -1.38 0.08
CA LEU A 347 -22.67 -2.10 1.34
C LEU A 347 -24.03 -1.72 1.89
N THR A 348 -24.97 -2.69 1.92
CA THR A 348 -26.35 -2.46 2.40
C THR A 348 -26.53 -2.88 3.83
N ASN A 349 -25.93 -3.98 4.23
CA ASN A 349 -25.95 -4.55 5.57
C ASN A 349 -24.59 -5.15 5.91
N ILE A 350 -24.26 -5.16 7.18
CA ILE A 350 -23.06 -5.80 7.69
C ILE A 350 -23.35 -6.38 9.08
N ASP A 351 -22.96 -7.63 9.30
CA ASP A 351 -23.03 -8.28 10.61
C ASP A 351 -21.71 -8.06 11.36
N LEU A 352 -21.78 -7.31 12.45
CA LEU A 352 -20.66 -7.03 13.34
C LEU A 352 -20.88 -7.60 14.74
N SER A 353 -21.80 -8.57 14.89
CA SER A 353 -22.20 -9.13 16.19
C SER A 353 -21.04 -9.78 16.96
N ASN A 354 -19.99 -10.23 16.26
CA ASN A 354 -18.79 -10.81 16.87
C ASN A 354 -17.66 -9.78 17.12
N PHE A 355 -17.88 -8.51 16.77
CA PHE A 355 -16.84 -7.49 16.99
C PHE A 355 -16.76 -7.10 18.47
N ASN A 356 -15.61 -7.30 19.06
CA ASN A 356 -15.26 -6.73 20.36
C ASN A 356 -14.44 -5.47 20.13
N SER A 357 -14.95 -4.33 20.56
CA SER A 357 -14.30 -3.04 20.38
C SER A 357 -13.68 -2.47 21.66
N GLU A 358 -13.57 -3.28 22.72
CA GLU A 358 -13.09 -2.83 24.05
C GLU A 358 -11.72 -2.16 23.99
N ASN A 359 -10.80 -2.61 23.13
CA ASN A 359 -9.46 -2.07 23.01
C ASN A 359 -9.32 -1.02 21.90
N VAL A 360 -10.40 -0.73 21.17
CA VAL A 360 -10.37 0.22 20.05
C VAL A 360 -10.27 1.65 20.56
N THR A 361 -9.29 2.38 20.06
CA THR A 361 -9.08 3.81 20.36
C THR A 361 -9.50 4.73 19.21
N ASN A 362 -9.53 4.22 17.98
CA ASN A 362 -9.87 5.01 16.79
C ASN A 362 -10.89 4.29 15.90
N MET A 363 -12.09 4.88 15.76
CA MET A 363 -13.18 4.48 14.86
C MET A 363 -13.54 5.57 13.84
N SER A 364 -12.67 6.59 13.69
CA SER A 364 -12.96 7.71 12.77
C SER A 364 -13.22 7.20 11.36
N HIS A 365 -14.22 7.79 10.69
CA HIS A 365 -14.59 7.47 9.31
C HIS A 365 -14.92 5.99 9.03
N MET A 366 -15.19 5.17 10.05
CA MET A 366 -15.34 3.70 9.87
C MET A 366 -16.35 3.34 8.79
N PHE A 367 -17.47 4.08 8.68
CA PHE A 367 -18.53 3.91 7.68
C PHE A 367 -18.72 5.16 6.80
N TYR A 368 -17.71 6.03 6.75
CA TYR A 368 -17.77 7.25 5.94
C TYR A 368 -18.13 6.93 4.48
N LYS A 369 -19.17 7.61 3.92
CA LYS A 369 -19.65 7.37 2.54
C LYS A 369 -20.15 5.95 2.26
N CYS A 370 -20.67 5.23 3.24
CA CYS A 370 -21.42 4.01 3.01
C CYS A 370 -22.83 4.36 2.52
N ASN A 371 -22.94 4.79 1.25
CA ASN A 371 -24.15 5.43 0.73
C ASN A 371 -25.39 4.55 0.73
N SER A 372 -25.23 3.22 0.62
CA SER A 372 -26.33 2.25 0.58
C SER A 372 -26.65 1.61 1.93
N LEU A 373 -25.88 1.93 2.98
CA LEU A 373 -26.07 1.37 4.31
C LEU A 373 -27.40 1.89 4.90
N THR A 374 -28.36 0.99 5.12
CA THR A 374 -29.70 1.36 5.62
C THR A 374 -29.83 1.21 7.12
N ASN A 375 -29.26 0.14 7.67
CA ASN A 375 -29.25 -0.17 9.08
C ASN A 375 -27.91 -0.80 9.47
N ILE A 376 -27.54 -0.65 10.73
CA ILE A 376 -26.37 -1.27 11.31
C ILE A 376 -26.63 -1.60 12.77
N ASP A 377 -26.29 -2.83 13.19
CA ASP A 377 -26.34 -3.24 14.59
C ASP A 377 -24.95 -3.07 15.22
N LEU A 378 -24.88 -2.18 16.20
CA LEU A 378 -23.66 -1.88 16.97
C LEU A 378 -23.86 -2.20 18.46
N SER A 379 -24.88 -2.99 18.80
CA SER A 379 -25.24 -3.30 20.19
C SER A 379 -24.12 -3.95 21.02
N ASN A 380 -23.17 -4.62 20.35
CA ASN A 380 -22.01 -5.24 21.00
C ASN A 380 -20.77 -4.32 21.07
N PHE A 381 -20.84 -3.10 20.54
CA PHE A 381 -19.71 -2.20 20.58
C PHE A 381 -19.50 -1.60 21.98
N ASN A 382 -18.36 -1.82 22.55
CA ASN A 382 -17.87 -1.14 23.75
C ASN A 382 -16.95 0.01 23.32
N THR A 383 -17.42 1.24 23.52
CA THR A 383 -16.68 2.43 23.09
C THR A 383 -15.95 3.16 24.22
N GLN A 384 -15.80 2.49 25.37
CA GLN A 384 -15.20 3.08 26.57
C GLN A 384 -13.80 3.65 26.34
N ASN A 385 -12.99 3.01 25.48
CA ASN A 385 -11.61 3.41 25.22
C ASN A 385 -11.46 4.24 23.93
N VAL A 386 -12.56 4.49 23.19
CA VAL A 386 -12.49 5.23 21.94
C VAL A 386 -12.22 6.72 22.20
N ILE A 387 -11.26 7.27 21.44
CA ILE A 387 -10.85 8.68 21.50
C ILE A 387 -11.38 9.45 20.29
N ASP A 388 -11.46 8.81 19.12
CA ASP A 388 -11.84 9.44 17.87
C ASP A 388 -12.97 8.69 17.17
N MET A 389 -14.14 9.35 17.01
CA MET A 389 -15.31 8.92 16.25
C MET A 389 -15.68 9.93 15.16
N SER A 390 -14.76 10.84 14.79
CA SER A 390 -15.04 11.87 13.80
C SER A 390 -15.47 11.25 12.47
N ASN A 391 -16.51 11.83 11.85
CA ASN A 391 -17.09 11.42 10.57
C ASN A 391 -17.46 9.93 10.47
N MET A 392 -17.68 9.23 11.58
CA MET A 392 -17.89 7.76 11.58
C MET A 392 -18.98 7.31 10.62
N PHE A 393 -20.10 8.06 10.53
CA PHE A 393 -21.24 7.81 9.63
C PHE A 393 -21.47 8.94 8.62
N SER A 394 -20.53 9.87 8.46
CA SER A 394 -20.70 10.98 7.53
C SER A 394 -20.96 10.49 6.10
N ASP A 395 -21.89 11.14 5.39
CA ASP A 395 -22.35 10.79 4.04
C ASP A 395 -22.99 9.37 3.92
N CYS A 396 -23.56 8.82 5.00
CA CYS A 396 -24.40 7.63 4.95
C CYS A 396 -25.81 8.01 4.53
N PHE A 397 -26.03 8.27 3.24
CA PHE A 397 -27.26 8.87 2.71
C PHE A 397 -28.52 8.03 2.94
N SER A 398 -28.41 6.70 3.00
CA SER A 398 -29.53 5.77 3.16
C SER A 398 -29.79 5.35 4.61
N LEU A 399 -28.94 5.76 5.56
CA LEU A 399 -29.07 5.37 6.96
C LEU A 399 -30.33 6.02 7.55
N THR A 400 -31.29 5.20 7.99
CA THR A 400 -32.59 5.68 8.48
C THR A 400 -32.67 5.72 10.00
N ASN A 401 -32.11 4.71 10.66
CA ASN A 401 -32.10 4.58 12.11
C ASN A 401 -30.76 4.05 12.58
N ILE A 402 -30.34 4.47 13.75
CA ILE A 402 -29.16 3.94 14.41
C ILE A 402 -29.37 3.94 15.93
N ASP A 403 -29.06 2.81 16.55
CA ASP A 403 -29.08 2.67 18.02
C ASP A 403 -27.64 2.75 18.54
N LEU A 404 -27.34 3.79 19.28
CA LEU A 404 -26.07 4.02 19.95
C LEU A 404 -26.22 4.03 21.47
N SER A 405 -27.30 3.42 22.00
CA SER A 405 -27.55 3.36 23.43
C SER A 405 -26.43 2.72 24.25
N ASN A 406 -25.61 1.86 23.61
CA ASN A 406 -24.44 1.24 24.23
C ASN A 406 -23.13 2.05 24.03
N PHE A 407 -23.18 3.16 23.30
CA PHE A 407 -21.99 3.99 23.09
C PHE A 407 -21.72 4.88 24.30
N ILE A 408 -20.62 4.60 24.99
CA ILE A 408 -20.14 5.38 26.14
C ILE A 408 -19.00 6.26 25.68
N ALA A 409 -19.30 7.52 25.35
CA ALA A 409 -18.30 8.44 24.78
C ALA A 409 -17.39 9.10 25.84
N GLN A 410 -17.20 8.48 27.00
CA GLN A 410 -16.50 9.08 28.15
C GLN A 410 -15.08 9.57 27.82
N ASN A 411 -14.35 8.86 26.97
CA ASN A 411 -12.98 9.19 26.58
C ASN A 411 -12.89 9.88 25.20
N VAL A 412 -14.03 10.05 24.53
CA VAL A 412 -14.04 10.61 23.18
C VAL A 412 -13.74 12.11 23.20
N SER A 413 -12.73 12.50 22.42
CA SER A 413 -12.32 13.90 22.24
C SER A 413 -12.76 14.46 20.87
N TYR A 414 -12.94 13.58 19.88
CA TYR A 414 -13.22 13.97 18.49
C TYR A 414 -14.49 13.30 17.98
N ILE A 415 -15.55 14.11 17.72
CA ILE A 415 -16.85 13.67 17.16
C ILE A 415 -17.34 14.56 16.02
N PHE A 416 -16.50 15.47 15.51
CA PHE A 416 -16.92 16.39 14.47
C PHE A 416 -17.45 15.62 13.24
N GLY A 417 -18.55 16.13 12.66
CA GLY A 417 -19.15 15.56 11.47
C GLY A 417 -19.67 14.12 11.59
N MET A 418 -19.84 13.56 12.80
CA MET A 418 -20.13 12.13 13.01
C MET A 418 -21.31 11.62 12.18
N PHE A 419 -22.37 12.42 12.02
CA PHE A 419 -23.57 12.10 11.23
C PHE A 419 -23.80 13.10 10.09
N SER A 420 -22.79 13.87 9.71
CA SER A 420 -22.89 14.85 8.63
C SER A 420 -23.40 14.21 7.34
N TRP A 421 -24.39 14.86 6.67
CA TRP A 421 -25.01 14.32 5.45
C TRP A 421 -25.75 12.98 5.61
N CYS A 422 -26.16 12.58 6.80
CA CYS A 422 -27.12 11.48 6.99
C CYS A 422 -28.53 11.97 6.66
N ILE A 423 -28.80 12.21 5.38
CA ILE A 423 -30.02 12.89 4.90
C ILE A 423 -31.31 12.13 5.18
N SER A 424 -31.26 10.80 5.31
CA SER A 424 -32.40 9.92 5.59
C SER A 424 -32.56 9.57 7.07
N LEU A 425 -31.67 10.02 7.94
CA LEU A 425 -31.69 9.68 9.37
C LEU A 425 -32.90 10.34 10.03
N THR A 426 -33.82 9.51 10.55
CA THR A 426 -35.03 9.98 11.21
C THR A 426 -34.95 9.89 12.72
N ASN A 427 -34.30 8.85 13.24
CA ASN A 427 -34.15 8.58 14.66
C ASN A 427 -32.72 8.16 15.01
N ILE A 428 -32.30 8.64 16.16
CA ILE A 428 -30.99 8.28 16.74
C ILE A 428 -31.14 8.22 18.26
N ASP A 429 -30.65 7.16 18.88
CA ASP A 429 -30.58 7.03 20.34
C ASP A 429 -29.14 7.38 20.80
N LEU A 430 -29.03 8.48 21.53
CA LEU A 430 -27.77 8.97 22.14
C LEU A 430 -27.90 9.01 23.68
N SER A 431 -28.83 8.25 24.25
CA SER A 431 -29.19 8.35 25.67
C SER A 431 -28.03 8.07 26.65
N ASN A 432 -26.97 7.37 26.23
CA ASN A 432 -25.78 7.12 27.04
C ASN A 432 -24.52 7.86 26.53
N PHE A 433 -24.68 8.74 25.54
CA PHE A 433 -23.55 9.39 24.87
C PHE A 433 -22.99 10.58 25.68
N ASN A 434 -22.04 10.30 26.57
CA ASN A 434 -21.39 11.33 27.38
C ASN A 434 -20.27 12.03 26.59
N THR A 435 -20.37 13.36 26.45
CA THR A 435 -19.43 14.16 25.66
C THR A 435 -18.47 15.01 26.49
N GLN A 436 -18.21 14.62 27.74
CA GLN A 436 -17.43 15.41 28.72
C GLN A 436 -16.04 15.86 28.19
N ASN A 437 -15.37 15.04 27.38
CA ASN A 437 -14.04 15.36 26.87
C ASN A 437 -14.03 15.94 25.46
N VAL A 438 -15.22 16.16 24.88
CA VAL A 438 -15.33 16.66 23.51
C VAL A 438 -15.03 18.15 23.45
N THR A 439 -14.15 18.53 22.52
CA THR A 439 -13.79 19.94 22.29
C THR A 439 -14.38 20.50 21.02
N ASN A 440 -14.76 19.66 20.04
CA ASN A 440 -15.29 20.07 18.75
C ASN A 440 -16.50 19.22 18.36
N MET A 441 -17.68 19.85 18.26
CA MET A 441 -18.94 19.28 17.81
C MET A 441 -19.38 19.83 16.45
N SER A 442 -18.48 20.51 15.73
CA SER A 442 -18.84 21.11 14.44
C SER A 442 -19.36 20.05 13.46
N HIS A 443 -20.37 20.44 12.67
CA HIS A 443 -20.97 19.60 11.62
C HIS A 443 -21.59 18.28 12.11
N MET A 444 -21.74 18.03 13.41
CA MET A 444 -22.13 16.71 13.93
C MET A 444 -23.40 16.16 13.28
N PHE A 445 -24.42 17.02 13.05
CA PHE A 445 -25.68 16.68 12.39
C PHE A 445 -25.90 17.51 11.13
N TYR A 446 -24.86 18.05 10.52
CA TYR A 446 -24.97 18.89 9.33
C TYR A 446 -25.68 18.15 8.19
N LYS A 447 -26.77 18.75 7.67
CA LYS A 447 -27.64 18.18 6.63
C LYS A 447 -28.32 16.86 6.99
N CYS A 448 -28.64 16.62 8.26
CA CYS A 448 -29.55 15.55 8.66
C CYS A 448 -31.00 15.98 8.36
N ASN A 449 -31.37 16.06 7.08
CA ASN A 449 -32.59 16.69 6.61
C ASN A 449 -33.88 16.04 7.13
N SER A 450 -33.87 14.74 7.42
CA SER A 450 -35.01 13.95 7.87
C SER A 450 -35.11 13.81 9.40
N LEU A 451 -34.13 14.32 10.15
CA LEU A 451 -34.10 14.22 11.61
C LEU A 451 -35.22 15.11 12.21
N ILE A 452 -36.17 14.47 12.93
CA ILE A 452 -37.33 15.14 13.47
C ILE A 452 -37.12 15.63 14.91
N ASN A 453 -36.58 14.73 15.74
CA ASN A 453 -36.28 14.96 17.15
C ASN A 453 -34.94 14.34 17.50
N ILE A 454 -34.28 14.90 18.50
CA ILE A 454 -33.04 14.39 19.05
C ILE A 454 -33.00 14.64 20.55
N ASP A 455 -32.63 13.62 21.33
CA ASP A 455 -32.37 13.72 22.76
C ASP A 455 -30.88 13.97 23.01
N LEU A 456 -30.55 15.13 23.56
CA LEU A 456 -29.20 15.56 23.90
C LEU A 456 -29.03 15.76 25.41
N SER A 457 -29.94 15.20 26.21
CA SER A 457 -29.97 15.43 27.67
C SER A 457 -28.71 15.02 28.42
N ASN A 458 -27.94 14.06 27.85
CA ASN A 458 -26.67 13.58 28.41
C ASN A 458 -25.43 14.24 27.80
N PHE A 459 -25.61 15.21 26.88
CA PHE A 459 -24.47 15.92 26.33
C PHE A 459 -23.88 16.89 27.36
N ASN A 460 -22.61 16.74 27.64
CA ASN A 460 -21.81 17.70 28.38
C ASN A 460 -20.99 18.55 27.39
N THR A 461 -21.24 19.85 27.36
CA THR A 461 -20.61 20.77 26.41
C THR A 461 -19.60 21.72 27.09
N GLU A 462 -19.25 21.49 28.37
CA GLU A 462 -18.36 22.34 29.14
C GLU A 462 -17.01 22.61 28.48
N ASN A 463 -16.46 21.61 27.79
CA ASN A 463 -15.14 21.70 27.13
C ASN A 463 -15.23 22.02 25.63
N VAL A 464 -16.45 22.22 25.10
CA VAL A 464 -16.65 22.46 23.67
C VAL A 464 -16.29 23.90 23.30
N THR A 465 -15.42 24.03 22.31
CA THR A 465 -15.00 25.34 21.77
C THR A 465 -15.61 25.64 20.39
N ASN A 466 -16.04 24.62 19.64
CA ASN A 466 -16.59 24.80 18.29
C ASN A 466 -17.87 23.99 18.11
N MET A 467 -18.98 24.71 17.81
CA MET A 467 -20.32 24.18 17.48
C MET A 467 -20.76 24.61 16.08
N SER A 468 -19.85 25.10 15.21
CA SER A 468 -20.20 25.58 13.89
C SER A 468 -20.91 24.52 13.05
N TYR A 469 -21.97 24.90 12.34
CA TYR A 469 -22.79 24.03 11.47
C TYR A 469 -23.40 22.81 12.16
N MET A 470 -23.44 22.72 13.49
CA MET A 470 -23.81 21.51 14.22
C MET A 470 -25.15 20.92 13.77
N PHE A 471 -26.18 21.76 13.55
CA PHE A 471 -27.49 21.37 13.07
C PHE A 471 -27.88 22.04 11.74
N SER A 472 -26.94 22.69 11.06
CA SER A 472 -27.23 23.41 9.82
C SER A 472 -27.90 22.49 8.79
N ASN A 473 -28.99 22.99 8.15
CA ASN A 473 -29.80 22.24 7.19
C ASN A 473 -30.50 20.98 7.77
N CYS A 474 -30.83 20.97 9.07
CA CYS A 474 -31.71 19.97 9.65
C CYS A 474 -33.17 20.40 9.42
N ASN A 475 -33.65 20.29 8.18
CA ASN A 475 -34.91 20.91 7.74
C ASN A 475 -36.17 20.36 8.42
N SER A 476 -36.17 19.11 8.90
CA SER A 476 -37.30 18.47 9.57
C SER A 476 -37.24 18.57 11.10
N LEU A 477 -36.18 19.12 11.67
CA LEU A 477 -36.01 19.23 13.12
C LEU A 477 -37.04 20.22 13.68
N THR A 478 -37.97 19.74 14.52
CA THR A 478 -39.09 20.55 15.05
C THR A 478 -38.82 21.09 16.44
N ASN A 479 -38.20 20.25 17.29
CA ASN A 479 -37.89 20.60 18.67
C ASN A 479 -36.50 20.11 19.04
N ILE A 480 -35.80 20.89 19.85
CA ILE A 480 -34.52 20.55 20.43
C ILE A 480 -34.45 21.12 21.85
N ASP A 481 -34.04 20.30 22.80
CA ASP A 481 -33.75 20.73 24.16
C ASP A 481 -32.23 20.93 24.33
N LEU A 482 -31.84 22.18 24.57
CA LEU A 482 -30.48 22.63 24.78
C LEU A 482 -30.27 23.16 26.21
N SER A 483 -31.19 22.88 27.13
CA SER A 483 -31.15 23.41 28.48
C SER A 483 -29.86 23.01 29.25
N ASN A 484 -29.25 21.89 28.89
CA ASN A 484 -28.01 21.40 29.49
C ASN A 484 -26.75 21.91 28.80
N PHE A 485 -26.86 22.69 27.71
CA PHE A 485 -25.67 23.16 27.01
C PHE A 485 -24.98 24.29 27.77
N ASN A 486 -23.74 24.05 28.14
CA ASN A 486 -22.83 25.09 28.62
C ASN A 486 -22.02 25.62 27.42
N THR A 487 -22.20 26.88 27.08
CA THR A 487 -21.51 27.51 25.94
C THR A 487 -20.43 28.52 26.36
N GLU A 488 -20.04 28.53 27.64
CA GLU A 488 -19.04 29.47 28.18
C GLU A 488 -17.70 29.42 27.44
N ASN A 489 -17.26 28.24 27.00
CA ASN A 489 -15.99 28.04 26.29
C ASN A 489 -16.14 28.06 24.76
N VAL A 490 -17.35 28.20 24.23
CA VAL A 490 -17.60 28.19 22.78
C VAL A 490 -17.16 29.49 22.14
N ASN A 491 -16.31 29.41 21.13
CA ASN A 491 -15.83 30.57 20.38
C ASN A 491 -16.35 30.63 18.93
N ASN A 492 -16.92 29.54 18.42
CA ASN A 492 -17.47 29.49 17.06
C ASN A 492 -18.84 28.79 17.03
N MET A 493 -19.89 29.53 16.62
CA MET A 493 -21.28 29.09 16.44
C MET A 493 -21.80 29.43 15.03
N ILE A 494 -20.93 29.72 14.06
CA ILE A 494 -21.33 30.08 12.69
C ILE A 494 -22.26 29.00 12.12
N HIS A 495 -23.39 29.45 11.54
CA HIS A 495 -24.40 28.61 10.89
C HIS A 495 -24.94 27.46 11.76
N MET A 496 -24.89 27.53 13.09
CA MET A 496 -25.25 26.40 13.97
C MET A 496 -26.66 25.85 13.66
N PHE A 497 -27.66 26.71 13.36
CA PHE A 497 -29.03 26.34 13.00
C PHE A 497 -29.43 26.88 11.62
N TYR A 498 -28.49 27.22 10.77
CA TYR A 498 -28.77 27.77 9.44
C TYR A 498 -29.65 26.82 8.64
N GLU A 499 -30.74 27.36 8.04
CA GLU A 499 -31.76 26.59 7.30
C GLU A 499 -32.47 25.47 8.09
N CYS A 500 -32.60 25.60 9.43
CA CYS A 500 -33.48 24.74 10.24
C CYS A 500 -34.93 25.22 10.15
N ASN A 501 -35.58 25.07 8.99
CA ASN A 501 -36.84 25.72 8.66
C ASN A 501 -38.03 25.26 9.50
N SER A 502 -38.01 24.05 10.08
CA SER A 502 -39.08 23.49 10.90
C SER A 502 -38.91 23.75 12.40
N LEU A 503 -37.80 24.33 12.84
CA LEU A 503 -37.49 24.51 14.25
C LEU A 503 -38.33 25.65 14.85
N ILE A 504 -39.35 25.28 15.66
CA ILE A 504 -40.33 26.21 16.23
C ILE A 504 -39.82 26.80 17.54
N ASN A 505 -39.34 25.96 18.46
CA ASN A 505 -38.86 26.36 19.78
C ASN A 505 -37.34 26.44 19.81
N LYS A 506 -36.83 27.63 20.04
CA LYS A 506 -35.39 27.94 20.12
C LYS A 506 -35.11 28.59 21.46
N ASP A 507 -35.18 27.81 22.56
CA ASP A 507 -34.79 28.34 23.86
C ASP A 507 -33.28 28.32 24.00
N LEU A 508 -32.68 29.50 23.85
CA LEU A 508 -31.23 29.73 24.00
C LEU A 508 -30.95 30.60 25.24
N SER A 509 -31.85 30.63 26.20
CA SER A 509 -31.71 31.47 27.40
C SER A 509 -30.46 31.14 28.21
N ASN A 510 -29.96 29.90 28.09
CA ASN A 510 -28.75 29.44 28.78
C ASN A 510 -27.47 29.68 27.99
N PHE A 511 -27.54 30.19 26.76
CA PHE A 511 -26.33 30.37 25.94
C PHE A 511 -25.56 31.61 26.43
N ASN A 512 -24.33 31.36 26.87
CA ASN A 512 -23.34 32.41 27.08
C ASN A 512 -22.59 32.67 25.77
N THR A 513 -22.66 33.89 25.25
CA THR A 513 -22.04 34.30 24.00
C THR A 513 -20.87 35.26 24.19
N GLU A 514 -20.43 35.49 25.43
CA GLU A 514 -19.35 36.45 25.74
C GLU A 514 -18.00 36.08 25.03
N ASN A 515 -17.73 34.80 24.89
CA ASN A 515 -16.48 34.30 24.26
C ASN A 515 -16.65 33.96 22.77
N VAL A 516 -17.86 34.13 22.20
CA VAL A 516 -18.11 33.79 20.80
C VAL A 516 -17.50 34.85 19.89
N ILE A 517 -16.59 34.42 19.03
CA ILE A 517 -15.89 35.25 18.04
C ILE A 517 -16.73 35.34 16.75
N ASP A 518 -17.36 34.23 16.35
CA ASP A 518 -18.11 34.12 15.12
C ASP A 518 -19.45 33.39 15.34
N MET A 519 -20.55 34.09 15.08
CA MET A 519 -21.93 33.57 15.08
C MET A 519 -22.72 34.05 13.85
N ASN A 520 -22.06 34.33 12.74
CA ASN A 520 -22.68 34.76 11.51
C ASN A 520 -23.69 33.71 11.03
N ASP A 521 -24.87 34.20 10.57
CA ASP A 521 -25.96 33.39 10.05
C ASP A 521 -26.26 32.15 10.93
N MET A 522 -26.27 32.34 12.25
CA MET A 522 -26.51 31.25 13.22
C MET A 522 -27.88 30.59 12.99
N PHE A 523 -28.85 31.30 12.38
CA PHE A 523 -30.20 30.83 12.05
C PHE A 523 -30.53 31.00 10.59
#